data_6c3e9fa16b4bb25804e4446d14dde0c2
#
_entry.id   6c3e9fa16b4bb25804e4446d14dde0c2
#
_cell.length_a   1.000
_cell.length_b   1.000
_cell.length_c   1.000
_cell.angle_alpha   90.00
_cell.angle_beta   90.00
_cell.angle_gamma   90.00
#
_symmetry.space_group_name_H-M   'P 1'
#
loop_
_entity.id
_entity.type
_entity.pdbx_description
1 polymer ?
#
loop_
_entity_poly.entity_id
_entity_poly.type
_entity_poly.pdbx_seq_one_letter_code
_entity_poly.pdbx_strand_id
1 'polypeptide(L)'
;MKPHPAQRFQAPSTILTGVPLKEVLGQDLVRLVGESFVGVVPSFDRKRFEADALRGLDELEFNQRGAHIGKALAAQLPTDFDEAAPLLISSLGPELQATEGNGLAVFFYLPHAHVIAERGVERFESGMLANYELTKRMTAEFCIRPFLVRHRDRCLKMLAKWAKDPNPHVRRLVSEGTRSRLPWAMRLKEFQQNPDFTLPLLERLKDDSELYVRRSVANHLADILKDHPDVAFAICERWIAEIDAENLTTQQAANRRWIVRHAVRLPAKKGELRAIEIRNAAR
;
A
#
# COMPACT_ATOMS: atom_id res chain seq x y z
N MET A 1 17.28 -3.81 25.97
CA MET A 1 17.52 -3.04 24.72
C MET A 1 16.46 -1.95 24.60
N LYS A 2 16.82 -0.76 24.09
CA LYS A 2 15.80 0.28 23.79
C LYS A 2 14.90 -0.20 22.65
N PRO A 3 13.58 0.13 22.67
CA PRO A 3 12.70 -0.16 21.55
C PRO A 3 13.20 0.50 20.25
N HIS A 4 12.88 -0.12 19.11
CA HIS A 4 13.26 0.43 17.81
C HIS A 4 12.74 1.88 17.64
N PRO A 5 13.47 2.79 16.93
CA PRO A 5 13.03 4.16 16.74
C PRO A 5 11.60 4.31 16.24
N ALA A 6 11.16 3.48 15.30
CA ALA A 6 9.79 3.46 14.81
C ALA A 6 8.74 3.17 15.90
N GLN A 7 9.07 2.36 16.91
CA GLN A 7 8.18 2.07 18.04
C GLN A 7 8.11 3.22 19.06
N ARG A 8 9.10 4.10 19.03
CA ARG A 8 9.16 5.29 19.91
C ARG A 8 8.56 6.53 19.25
N PHE A 9 8.34 6.47 17.93
CA PHE A 9 7.72 7.54 17.19
C PHE A 9 6.25 7.69 17.61
N GLN A 10 5.90 8.90 18.07
CA GLN A 10 4.55 9.24 18.51
C GLN A 10 3.84 10.03 17.42
N ALA A 11 2.66 9.56 17.03
CA ALA A 11 1.79 10.26 16.09
C ALA A 11 0.32 10.05 16.51
N PRO A 12 -0.59 10.94 16.12
CA PRO A 12 -2.01 10.78 16.40
C PRO A 12 -2.57 9.47 15.81
N SER A 13 -3.61 8.92 16.45
CA SER A 13 -4.32 7.74 15.91
C SER A 13 -5.13 8.06 14.66
N THR A 14 -5.53 9.33 14.47
CA THR A 14 -6.32 9.82 13.33
C THR A 14 -5.89 11.23 12.95
N ILE A 15 -6.30 11.68 11.78
CA ILE A 15 -6.11 13.09 11.38
C ILE A 15 -6.89 13.98 12.34
N LEU A 16 -6.21 14.93 12.97
CA LEU A 16 -6.79 15.86 13.93
C LEU A 16 -7.36 17.08 13.18
N THR A 17 -8.55 17.52 13.60
CA THR A 17 -9.16 18.74 13.06
C THR A 17 -8.29 19.96 13.39
N GLY A 18 -7.97 20.76 12.37
CA GLY A 18 -7.17 21.98 12.52
C GLY A 18 -5.65 21.75 12.60
N VAL A 19 -5.18 20.49 12.60
CA VAL A 19 -3.75 20.18 12.57
C VAL A 19 -3.40 19.61 11.18
N PRO A 20 -2.55 20.28 10.39
CA PRO A 20 -2.13 19.77 9.10
C PRO A 20 -1.44 18.39 9.21
N LEU A 21 -1.81 17.46 8.37
CA LEU A 21 -1.22 16.10 8.37
C LEU A 21 0.31 16.13 8.20
N LYS A 22 0.83 17.13 7.51
CA LYS A 22 2.28 17.31 7.28
C LYS A 22 3.10 17.42 8.56
N GLU A 23 2.49 17.85 9.69
CA GLU A 23 3.19 17.98 10.96
C GLU A 23 3.63 16.62 11.55
N VAL A 24 3.04 15.51 11.10
CA VAL A 24 3.53 14.16 11.43
C VAL A 24 4.94 13.92 10.88
N LEU A 25 5.32 14.59 9.79
CA LEU A 25 6.63 14.49 9.15
C LEU A 25 7.53 15.67 9.61
N GLY A 26 7.68 15.84 10.91
CA GLY A 26 8.46 16.91 11.51
C GLY A 26 9.80 16.44 12.07
N GLN A 27 10.40 17.31 12.91
CA GLN A 27 11.73 17.13 13.49
C GLN A 27 11.89 15.80 14.26
N ASP A 28 10.86 15.38 15.01
CA ASP A 28 10.94 14.13 15.80
C ASP A 28 11.03 12.89 14.89
N LEU A 29 10.27 12.87 13.79
CA LEU A 29 10.38 11.82 12.77
C LEU A 29 11.78 11.80 12.17
N VAL A 30 12.31 12.95 11.73
CA VAL A 30 13.66 13.05 11.13
C VAL A 30 14.71 12.52 12.10
N ARG A 31 14.69 12.94 13.36
CA ARG A 31 15.61 12.48 14.40
C ARG A 31 15.57 10.96 14.58
N LEU A 32 14.37 10.39 14.64
CA LEU A 32 14.18 8.95 14.87
C LEU A 32 14.50 8.11 13.62
N VAL A 33 14.21 8.61 12.42
CA VAL A 33 14.65 7.99 11.17
C VAL A 33 16.19 7.96 11.14
N GLY A 34 16.87 9.07 11.39
CA GLY A 34 18.33 9.11 11.49
C GLY A 34 18.89 8.11 12.48
N GLU A 35 18.26 7.98 13.66
CA GLU A 35 18.67 7.01 14.66
C GLU A 35 18.52 5.55 14.19
N SER A 36 17.51 5.23 13.37
CA SER A 36 17.33 3.86 12.86
C SER A 36 18.44 3.41 11.90
N PHE A 37 19.21 4.36 11.33
CA PHE A 37 20.30 4.06 10.39
C PHE A 37 21.68 4.05 11.02
N VAL A 38 21.90 4.69 12.18
CA VAL A 38 23.21 4.77 12.84
C VAL A 38 23.86 3.40 13.11
N GLY A 39 23.07 2.39 13.45
CA GLY A 39 23.59 1.05 13.71
C GLY A 39 23.63 0.13 12.49
N VAL A 40 23.14 0.62 11.34
CA VAL A 40 22.94 -0.20 10.13
C VAL A 40 23.90 0.22 9.03
N VAL A 41 24.12 1.54 8.86
CA VAL A 41 25.00 2.10 7.87
C VAL A 41 26.26 2.63 8.54
N PRO A 42 27.43 1.99 8.39
CA PRO A 42 28.65 2.36 9.12
C PRO A 42 29.10 3.82 8.90
N SER A 43 28.86 4.36 7.69
CA SER A 43 29.22 5.73 7.32
C SER A 43 28.10 6.75 7.51
N PHE A 44 27.00 6.39 8.19
CA PHE A 44 25.85 7.28 8.33
C PHE A 44 26.17 8.51 9.20
N ASP A 45 26.24 9.67 8.56
CA ASP A 45 26.38 10.96 9.25
C ASP A 45 25.00 11.49 9.64
N ARG A 46 24.58 11.14 10.86
CA ARG A 46 23.28 11.53 11.40
C ARG A 46 23.11 13.07 11.45
N LYS A 47 24.13 13.82 11.82
CA LYS A 47 24.03 15.28 11.90
C LYS A 47 23.79 15.91 10.54
N ARG A 48 24.51 15.43 9.53
CA ARG A 48 24.34 15.87 8.14
C ARG A 48 22.94 15.49 7.63
N PHE A 49 22.49 14.26 7.88
CA PHE A 49 21.14 13.81 7.49
C PHE A 49 20.07 14.72 8.11
N GLU A 50 20.11 14.95 9.43
CA GLU A 50 19.14 15.80 10.12
C GLU A 50 19.16 17.23 9.57
N ALA A 51 20.33 17.82 9.35
CA ALA A 51 20.47 19.16 8.79
C ALA A 51 19.88 19.27 7.36
N ASP A 52 20.15 18.29 6.50
CA ASP A 52 19.65 18.27 5.13
C ASP A 52 18.14 18.00 5.07
N ALA A 53 17.63 17.09 5.91
CA ALA A 53 16.20 16.75 5.97
C ALA A 53 15.34 17.89 6.56
N LEU A 54 15.86 18.68 7.48
CA LEU A 54 15.12 19.79 8.10
C LEU A 54 15.20 21.10 7.29
N ARG A 55 16.15 21.23 6.38
CA ARG A 55 16.31 22.47 5.60
C ARG A 55 15.11 22.73 4.71
N GLY A 56 14.34 23.79 4.99
CA GLY A 56 13.14 24.19 4.23
C GLY A 56 11.95 23.23 4.40
N LEU A 57 11.98 22.30 5.36
CA LEU A 57 10.92 21.30 5.57
C LEU A 57 9.55 21.96 5.84
N ASP A 58 9.50 23.05 6.58
CA ASP A 58 8.27 23.71 6.99
C ASP A 58 7.45 24.28 5.82
N GLU A 59 8.13 24.62 4.71
CA GLU A 59 7.52 25.15 3.50
C GLU A 59 6.84 24.06 2.65
N LEU A 60 7.10 22.79 2.97
CA LEU A 60 6.66 21.65 2.16
C LEU A 60 5.35 21.07 2.65
N GLU A 61 4.58 20.53 1.69
CA GLU A 61 3.37 19.76 1.95
C GLU A 61 3.68 18.27 2.25
N PHE A 62 2.71 17.51 2.76
CA PHE A 62 2.90 16.16 3.30
C PHE A 62 3.75 15.24 2.40
N ASN A 63 3.36 15.05 1.14
CA ASN A 63 4.12 14.19 0.22
C ASN A 63 5.50 14.78 -0.13
N GLN A 64 5.59 16.11 -0.21
CA GLN A 64 6.86 16.80 -0.47
C GLN A 64 7.83 16.63 0.70
N ARG A 65 7.34 16.69 1.96
CA ARG A 65 8.14 16.41 3.16
C ARG A 65 8.69 14.98 3.13
N GLY A 66 7.83 13.99 2.82
CA GLY A 66 8.26 12.60 2.69
C GLY A 66 9.36 12.40 1.64
N ALA A 67 9.19 13.01 0.47
CA ALA A 67 10.18 12.97 -0.61
C ALA A 67 11.49 13.69 -0.23
N HIS A 68 11.40 14.86 0.39
CA HIS A 68 12.55 15.64 0.83
C HIS A 68 13.39 14.90 1.88
N ILE A 69 12.77 14.34 2.90
CA ILE A 69 13.44 13.51 3.92
C ILE A 69 14.01 12.25 3.26
N GLY A 70 13.26 11.61 2.33
CA GLY A 70 13.72 10.46 1.55
C GLY A 70 14.96 10.78 0.72
N LYS A 71 15.04 11.96 0.10
CA LYS A 71 16.21 12.43 -0.65
C LYS A 71 17.43 12.60 0.25
N ALA A 72 17.27 13.24 1.41
CA ALA A 72 18.34 13.37 2.40
C ALA A 72 18.84 12.00 2.89
N LEU A 73 17.92 11.04 3.09
CA LEU A 73 18.23 9.66 3.45
C LEU A 73 19.00 8.95 2.32
N ALA A 74 18.53 9.05 1.09
CA ALA A 74 19.15 8.45 -0.08
C ALA A 74 20.59 8.91 -0.29
N ALA A 75 20.91 10.17 0.06
CA ALA A 75 22.27 10.72 -0.02
C ALA A 75 23.27 10.08 0.97
N GLN A 76 22.77 9.37 1.99
CA GLN A 76 23.58 8.67 2.98
C GLN A 76 23.73 7.15 2.69
N LEU A 77 23.04 6.66 1.66
CA LEU A 77 23.04 5.25 1.27
C LEU A 77 23.95 5.01 0.06
N PRO A 78 24.45 3.78 -0.15
CA PRO A 78 25.19 3.42 -1.36
C PRO A 78 24.43 3.82 -2.64
N THR A 79 25.16 4.21 -3.67
CA THR A 79 24.55 4.63 -4.95
C THR A 79 23.85 3.46 -5.66
N ASP A 80 24.46 2.27 -5.62
CA ASP A 80 23.81 1.06 -6.14
C ASP A 80 22.69 0.62 -5.18
N PHE A 81 21.49 0.47 -5.73
CA PHE A 81 20.34 0.08 -4.90
C PHE A 81 20.41 -1.37 -4.43
N ASP A 82 21.13 -2.25 -5.12
CA ASP A 82 21.36 -3.62 -4.67
C ASP A 82 22.17 -3.66 -3.34
N GLU A 83 23.05 -2.67 -3.15
CA GLU A 83 23.78 -2.47 -1.89
C GLU A 83 22.97 -1.69 -0.85
N ALA A 84 22.15 -0.72 -1.30
CA ALA A 84 21.34 0.11 -0.42
C ALA A 84 20.13 -0.63 0.17
N ALA A 85 19.48 -1.52 -0.59
CA ALA A 85 18.26 -2.21 -0.20
C ALA A 85 18.41 -3.06 1.08
N PRO A 86 19.45 -3.87 1.27
CA PRO A 86 19.67 -4.60 2.53
C PRO A 86 19.80 -3.66 3.73
N LEU A 87 20.46 -2.53 3.59
CA LEU A 87 20.62 -1.53 4.65
C LEU A 87 19.27 -0.85 4.97
N LEU A 88 18.53 -0.49 3.93
CA LEU A 88 17.19 0.07 4.07
C LEU A 88 16.24 -0.92 4.79
N ILE A 89 16.27 -2.19 4.42
CA ILE A 89 15.48 -3.24 5.06
C ILE A 89 15.92 -3.44 6.51
N SER A 90 17.21 -3.45 6.79
CA SER A 90 17.74 -3.62 8.13
C SER A 90 17.43 -2.45 9.08
N SER A 91 17.13 -1.27 8.54
CA SER A 91 16.67 -0.10 9.31
C SER A 91 15.19 -0.15 9.68
N LEU A 92 14.43 -1.11 9.14
CA LEU A 92 13.01 -1.25 9.45
C LEU A 92 12.82 -1.87 10.84
N GLY A 93 11.84 -1.37 11.58
CA GLY A 93 11.44 -1.94 12.86
C GLY A 93 10.59 -3.21 12.73
N PRO A 94 10.00 -3.67 13.83
CA PRO A 94 9.14 -4.85 13.82
C PRO A 94 7.92 -4.68 12.91
N GLU A 95 7.41 -5.80 12.43
CA GLU A 95 6.20 -5.86 11.61
C GLU A 95 4.96 -5.46 12.41
N LEU A 96 3.97 -4.89 11.71
CA LEU A 96 2.65 -4.63 12.29
C LEU A 96 1.98 -5.94 12.67
N GLN A 97 1.45 -5.99 13.88
CA GLN A 97 0.76 -7.16 14.41
C GLN A 97 -0.74 -7.12 14.15
N ALA A 98 -1.28 -5.96 13.74
CA ALA A 98 -2.68 -5.75 13.48
C ALA A 98 -2.91 -5.07 12.12
N THR A 99 -4.04 -5.38 11.49
CA THR A 99 -4.45 -4.78 10.22
C THR A 99 -5.23 -3.46 10.39
N GLU A 100 -5.61 -3.12 11.62
CA GLU A 100 -6.34 -1.90 11.98
C GLU A 100 -5.73 -1.25 13.24
N GLY A 101 -6.03 0.03 13.46
CA GLY A 101 -5.61 0.75 14.68
C GLY A 101 -4.15 1.22 14.69
N ASN A 102 -3.42 1.11 13.60
CA ASN A 102 -1.99 1.49 13.54
C ASN A 102 -1.74 3.00 13.55
N GLY A 103 -2.79 3.82 13.41
CA GLY A 103 -2.69 5.28 13.46
C GLY A 103 -1.81 5.90 12.39
N LEU A 104 -1.34 7.12 12.63
CA LEU A 104 -0.47 7.85 11.71
C LEU A 104 1.03 7.55 11.95
N ALA A 105 1.36 6.78 12.99
CA ALA A 105 2.75 6.41 13.30
C ALA A 105 3.42 5.58 12.17
N VAL A 106 2.65 4.90 11.35
CA VAL A 106 3.14 4.18 10.17
C VAL A 106 3.86 5.09 9.17
N PHE A 107 3.52 6.39 9.13
CA PHE A 107 4.18 7.37 8.27
C PHE A 107 5.65 7.62 8.62
N PHE A 108 6.14 7.07 9.74
CA PHE A 108 7.58 6.95 10.01
C PHE A 108 8.36 6.41 8.80
N TYR A 109 7.74 5.53 8.04
CA TYR A 109 8.35 4.86 6.89
C TYR A 109 8.13 5.55 5.54
N LEU A 110 7.45 6.71 5.51
CA LEU A 110 7.22 7.41 4.25
C LEU A 110 8.53 7.81 3.52
N PRO A 111 9.59 8.27 4.22
CA PRO A 111 10.90 8.51 3.58
C PRO A 111 11.49 7.25 2.93
N HIS A 112 11.37 6.07 3.57
CA HIS A 112 11.81 4.79 3.03
C HIS A 112 11.06 4.46 1.72
N ALA A 113 9.74 4.67 1.71
CA ALA A 113 8.90 4.46 0.52
C ALA A 113 9.37 5.34 -0.65
N HIS A 114 9.74 6.59 -0.40
CA HIS A 114 10.28 7.47 -1.45
C HIS A 114 11.62 6.98 -1.99
N VAL A 115 12.53 6.52 -1.13
CA VAL A 115 13.81 5.93 -1.57
C VAL A 115 13.58 4.71 -2.46
N ILE A 116 12.66 3.82 -2.07
CA ILE A 116 12.32 2.62 -2.86
C ILE A 116 11.71 3.01 -4.21
N ALA A 117 10.76 3.94 -4.22
CA ALA A 117 10.09 4.39 -5.44
C ALA A 117 11.04 5.03 -6.45
N GLU A 118 12.01 5.82 -5.98
CA GLU A 118 12.93 6.58 -6.82
C GLU A 118 14.11 5.73 -7.29
N ARG A 119 14.72 4.94 -6.39
CA ARG A 119 15.99 4.25 -6.67
C ARG A 119 15.84 2.76 -6.94
N GLY A 120 14.77 2.14 -6.38
CA GLY A 120 14.59 0.69 -6.46
C GLY A 120 14.09 0.20 -7.81
N VAL A 121 13.44 1.07 -8.60
CA VAL A 121 12.76 0.64 -9.84
C VAL A 121 13.70 0.05 -10.88
N GLU A 122 14.92 0.55 -10.99
CA GLU A 122 15.93 0.04 -11.92
C GLU A 122 16.62 -1.27 -11.42
N ARG A 123 16.48 -1.59 -10.13
CA ARG A 123 16.97 -2.81 -9.49
C ARG A 123 15.77 -3.64 -9.03
N PHE A 124 15.10 -4.26 -9.99
CA PHE A 124 13.76 -4.83 -9.80
C PHE A 124 13.67 -5.81 -8.62
N GLU A 125 14.59 -6.77 -8.48
CA GLU A 125 14.53 -7.79 -7.43
C GLU A 125 14.68 -7.15 -6.05
N SER A 126 15.71 -6.35 -5.85
CA SER A 126 15.98 -5.65 -4.59
C SER A 126 14.88 -4.64 -4.26
N GLY A 127 14.36 -3.93 -5.29
CA GLY A 127 13.25 -3.02 -5.15
C GLY A 127 11.95 -3.70 -4.74
N MET A 128 11.63 -4.84 -5.33
CA MET A 128 10.45 -5.61 -4.96
C MET A 128 10.59 -6.23 -3.57
N LEU A 129 11.79 -6.70 -3.20
CA LEU A 129 12.06 -7.17 -1.83
C LEU A 129 11.88 -6.03 -0.81
N ALA A 130 12.36 -4.83 -1.11
CA ALA A 130 12.17 -3.66 -0.25
C ALA A 130 10.68 -3.27 -0.12
N ASN A 131 9.90 -3.33 -1.21
CA ASN A 131 8.43 -3.15 -1.16
C ASN A 131 7.75 -4.21 -0.29
N TYR A 132 8.17 -5.48 -0.41
CA TYR A 132 7.64 -6.59 0.38
C TYR A 132 7.90 -6.40 1.88
N GLU A 133 9.12 -6.03 2.25
CA GLU A 133 9.47 -5.82 3.65
C GLU A 133 8.83 -4.54 4.22
N LEU A 134 8.77 -3.47 3.41
CA LEU A 134 8.13 -2.24 3.83
C LEU A 134 6.63 -2.44 4.10
N THR A 135 5.91 -3.17 3.21
CA THR A 135 4.45 -3.29 3.33
C THR A 135 3.99 -3.95 4.62
N LYS A 136 4.86 -4.73 5.27
CA LYS A 136 4.58 -5.32 6.59
C LYS A 136 4.61 -4.30 7.74
N ARG A 137 5.06 -3.05 7.50
CA ARG A 137 5.20 -1.98 8.50
C ARG A 137 4.45 -0.71 8.12
N MET A 138 4.37 -0.42 6.84
CA MET A 138 3.56 0.64 6.23
C MET A 138 3.23 0.22 4.82
N THR A 139 2.00 0.43 4.39
CA THR A 139 1.58 0.09 3.03
C THR A 139 2.55 0.61 1.97
N ALA A 140 3.03 -0.30 1.10
CA ALA A 140 3.90 0.02 -0.03
C ALA A 140 3.10 0.43 -1.30
N GLU A 141 1.80 0.74 -1.15
CA GLU A 141 0.89 1.02 -2.26
C GLU A 141 1.33 2.19 -3.15
N PHE A 142 2.09 3.14 -2.62
CA PHE A 142 2.65 4.25 -3.38
C PHE A 142 3.94 3.87 -4.09
N CYS A 143 4.88 3.26 -3.39
CA CYS A 143 6.22 3.00 -3.91
C CYS A 143 6.30 1.81 -4.87
N ILE A 144 5.31 0.91 -4.88
CA ILE A 144 5.24 -0.18 -5.87
C ILE A 144 4.77 0.31 -7.26
N ARG A 145 4.11 1.47 -7.36
CA ARG A 145 3.50 1.93 -8.61
C ARG A 145 4.50 2.26 -9.72
N PRO A 146 5.65 2.89 -9.46
CA PRO A 146 6.71 3.03 -10.47
C PRO A 146 7.15 1.68 -11.07
N PHE A 147 7.22 0.63 -10.24
CA PHE A 147 7.54 -0.73 -10.71
C PHE A 147 6.45 -1.30 -11.61
N LEU A 148 5.17 -1.09 -11.27
CA LEU A 148 4.04 -1.50 -12.11
C LEU A 148 4.03 -0.79 -13.46
N VAL A 149 4.45 0.47 -13.52
CA VAL A 149 4.56 1.22 -14.77
C VAL A 149 5.74 0.72 -15.60
N ARG A 150 6.91 0.49 -14.97
CA ARG A 150 8.15 0.15 -15.68
C ARG A 150 8.28 -1.34 -16.01
N HIS A 151 7.77 -2.21 -15.12
CA HIS A 151 7.98 -3.66 -15.15
C HIS A 151 6.67 -4.43 -14.95
N ARG A 152 5.56 -3.99 -15.58
CA ARG A 152 4.20 -4.48 -15.36
C ARG A 152 4.12 -6.00 -15.20
N ASP A 153 4.54 -6.74 -16.24
CA ASP A 153 4.33 -8.18 -16.29
C ASP A 153 5.15 -8.94 -15.23
N ARG A 154 6.35 -8.44 -14.91
CA ARG A 154 7.17 -9.00 -13.82
C ARG A 154 6.52 -8.74 -12.46
N CYS A 155 6.01 -7.51 -12.24
CA CYS A 155 5.28 -7.17 -11.02
C CYS A 155 4.03 -8.04 -10.86
N LEU A 156 3.18 -8.16 -11.89
CA LEU A 156 1.96 -8.95 -11.82
C LEU A 156 2.25 -10.42 -11.51
N LYS A 157 3.31 -11.01 -12.08
CA LYS A 157 3.75 -12.38 -11.76
C LYS A 157 4.16 -12.51 -10.28
N MET A 158 4.85 -11.52 -9.73
CA MET A 158 5.27 -11.52 -8.32
C MET A 158 4.07 -11.31 -7.40
N LEU A 159 3.21 -10.35 -7.70
CA LEU A 159 1.98 -10.09 -6.95
C LEU A 159 1.03 -11.29 -6.94
N ALA A 160 0.97 -12.07 -8.03
CA ALA A 160 0.20 -13.32 -8.05
C ALA A 160 0.71 -14.38 -7.05
N LYS A 161 2.01 -14.37 -6.72
CA LYS A 161 2.57 -15.19 -5.64
C LYS A 161 2.22 -14.58 -4.26
N TRP A 162 2.35 -13.26 -4.11
CA TRP A 162 2.04 -12.55 -2.88
C TRP A 162 0.55 -12.59 -2.49
N ALA A 163 -0.34 -12.84 -3.45
CA ALA A 163 -1.76 -13.06 -3.15
C ALA A 163 -2.02 -14.27 -2.24
N LYS A 164 -1.04 -15.16 -2.05
CA LYS A 164 -1.09 -16.32 -1.15
C LYS A 164 -0.22 -16.16 0.09
N ASP A 165 0.34 -14.98 0.32
CA ASP A 165 1.23 -14.73 1.44
C ASP A 165 0.49 -14.88 2.77
N PRO A 166 1.11 -15.46 3.82
CA PRO A 166 0.49 -15.53 5.15
C PRO A 166 0.22 -14.15 5.76
N ASN A 167 1.03 -13.13 5.42
CA ASN A 167 0.89 -11.79 5.96
C ASN A 167 -0.22 -11.01 5.22
N PRO A 168 -1.28 -10.55 5.92
CA PRO A 168 -2.40 -9.84 5.29
C PRO A 168 -2.01 -8.48 4.70
N HIS A 169 -0.97 -7.82 5.20
CA HIS A 169 -0.48 -6.57 4.62
C HIS A 169 0.10 -6.79 3.23
N VAL A 170 0.79 -7.92 3.01
CA VAL A 170 1.30 -8.33 1.70
C VAL A 170 0.15 -8.65 0.74
N ARG A 171 -0.84 -9.46 1.18
CA ARG A 171 -2.03 -9.75 0.35
C ARG A 171 -2.82 -8.49 0.00
N ARG A 172 -2.99 -7.58 0.97
CA ARG A 172 -3.66 -6.30 0.71
C ARG A 172 -2.90 -5.46 -0.31
N LEU A 173 -1.56 -5.40 -0.27
CA LEU A 173 -0.76 -4.67 -1.25
C LEU A 173 -1.05 -5.14 -2.68
N VAL A 174 -1.28 -6.43 -2.89
CA VAL A 174 -1.61 -6.99 -4.23
C VAL A 174 -2.82 -6.29 -4.83
N SER A 175 -3.87 -6.08 -4.06
CA SER A 175 -5.06 -5.35 -4.52
C SER A 175 -4.86 -3.84 -4.50
N GLU A 176 -4.40 -3.27 -3.39
CA GLU A 176 -4.36 -1.82 -3.22
C GLU A 176 -3.31 -1.14 -4.11
N GLY A 177 -2.12 -1.75 -4.25
CA GLY A 177 -1.05 -1.24 -5.10
C GLY A 177 -1.41 -1.21 -6.57
N THR A 178 -2.31 -2.12 -7.01
CA THR A 178 -2.74 -2.24 -8.41
C THR A 178 -4.04 -1.50 -8.74
N ARG A 179 -4.66 -0.81 -7.78
CA ARG A 179 -5.85 0.02 -8.04
C ARG A 179 -5.55 1.09 -9.07
N SER A 180 -6.37 1.20 -10.11
CA SER A 180 -6.19 2.19 -11.17
C SER A 180 -6.35 3.62 -10.69
N ARG A 181 -7.22 3.86 -9.69
CA ARG A 181 -7.62 5.17 -9.14
C ARG A 181 -7.32 5.32 -7.65
N LEU A 182 -6.17 4.81 -7.19
CA LEU A 182 -5.79 4.94 -5.78
C LEU A 182 -5.73 6.43 -5.38
N PRO A 183 -6.44 6.85 -4.31
CA PRO A 183 -6.37 8.23 -3.82
C PRO A 183 -4.94 8.65 -3.45
N TRP A 184 -4.58 9.90 -3.74
CA TRP A 184 -3.28 10.54 -3.45
C TRP A 184 -2.06 9.92 -4.15
N ALA A 185 -2.24 8.86 -4.95
CA ALA A 185 -1.18 8.21 -5.70
C ALA A 185 -1.24 8.54 -7.20
N MET A 186 -0.11 8.31 -7.91
CA MET A 186 -0.14 8.35 -9.36
C MET A 186 -1.16 7.34 -9.89
N ARG A 187 -1.93 7.71 -10.92
CA ARG A 187 -2.87 6.79 -11.57
C ARG A 187 -2.13 5.78 -12.44
N LEU A 188 -2.55 4.52 -12.39
CA LEU A 188 -2.11 3.50 -13.32
C LEU A 188 -3.00 3.53 -14.57
N LYS A 189 -2.66 4.41 -15.52
CA LYS A 189 -3.48 4.67 -16.70
C LYS A 189 -3.75 3.41 -17.52
N GLU A 190 -2.75 2.55 -17.67
CA GLU A 190 -2.88 1.30 -18.40
C GLU A 190 -3.89 0.34 -17.73
N PHE A 191 -3.89 0.24 -16.40
CA PHE A 191 -4.87 -0.56 -15.65
C PHE A 191 -6.26 0.10 -15.63
N GLN A 192 -6.31 1.42 -15.79
CA GLN A 192 -7.56 2.14 -15.96
C GLN A 192 -8.16 1.89 -17.35
N GLN A 193 -7.35 1.77 -18.40
CA GLN A 193 -7.79 1.49 -19.77
C GLN A 193 -8.16 0.02 -19.96
N ASN A 194 -7.42 -0.90 -19.32
CA ASN A 194 -7.65 -2.33 -19.40
C ASN A 194 -7.59 -2.96 -18.00
N PRO A 195 -8.75 -3.25 -17.38
CA PRO A 195 -8.81 -3.87 -16.05
C PRO A 195 -8.35 -5.34 -16.05
N ASP A 196 -8.30 -6.02 -17.20
CA ASP A 196 -7.98 -7.46 -17.30
C ASP A 196 -6.60 -7.79 -16.73
N PHE A 197 -5.68 -6.82 -16.71
CA PHE A 197 -4.37 -6.99 -16.07
C PHE A 197 -4.46 -7.30 -14.58
N THR A 198 -5.48 -6.79 -13.89
CA THR A 198 -5.60 -6.91 -12.43
C THR A 198 -6.64 -7.92 -11.99
N LEU A 199 -7.58 -8.30 -12.86
CA LEU A 199 -8.65 -9.25 -12.52
C LEU A 199 -8.14 -10.59 -11.99
N PRO A 200 -7.07 -11.23 -12.56
CA PRO A 200 -6.53 -12.47 -12.00
C PRO A 200 -6.01 -12.35 -10.57
N LEU A 201 -5.61 -11.16 -10.13
CA LEU A 201 -5.18 -10.89 -8.76
C LEU A 201 -6.40 -10.82 -7.83
N LEU A 202 -7.47 -10.14 -8.26
CA LEU A 202 -8.71 -10.04 -7.49
C LEU A 202 -9.40 -11.40 -7.32
N GLU A 203 -9.36 -12.25 -8.37
CA GLU A 203 -9.85 -13.64 -8.28
C GLU A 203 -9.18 -14.45 -7.17
N ARG A 204 -7.87 -14.22 -6.95
CA ARG A 204 -7.13 -14.91 -5.88
C ARG A 204 -7.49 -14.43 -4.49
N LEU A 205 -8.04 -13.22 -4.37
CA LEU A 205 -8.35 -12.54 -3.11
C LEU A 205 -9.86 -12.44 -2.81
N LYS A 206 -10.71 -13.00 -3.70
CA LYS A 206 -12.18 -12.86 -3.62
C LYS A 206 -12.81 -13.46 -2.34
N ASP A 207 -12.11 -14.37 -1.66
CA ASP A 207 -12.58 -15.06 -0.45
C ASP A 207 -11.68 -14.81 0.77
N ASP A 208 -10.83 -13.79 0.73
CA ASP A 208 -9.84 -13.54 1.77
C ASP A 208 -10.47 -13.44 3.16
N SER A 209 -9.85 -14.09 4.15
CA SER A 209 -10.32 -14.10 5.53
C SER A 209 -10.23 -12.74 6.22
N GLU A 210 -9.29 -11.88 5.77
CA GLU A 210 -9.03 -10.59 6.40
C GLU A 210 -9.91 -9.48 5.84
N LEU A 211 -10.65 -8.78 6.69
CA LEU A 211 -11.49 -7.65 6.30
C LEU A 211 -10.68 -6.53 5.62
N TYR A 212 -9.47 -6.32 6.06
CA TYR A 212 -8.53 -5.35 5.50
C TYR A 212 -8.24 -5.61 4.02
N VAL A 213 -8.05 -6.87 3.65
CA VAL A 213 -7.84 -7.30 2.26
C VAL A 213 -9.14 -7.18 1.47
N ARG A 214 -10.27 -7.71 2.01
CA ARG A 214 -11.59 -7.65 1.35
C ARG A 214 -12.01 -6.21 1.05
N ARG A 215 -11.73 -5.27 1.96
CA ARG A 215 -12.03 -3.84 1.75
C ARG A 215 -11.26 -3.27 0.55
N SER A 216 -10.01 -3.67 0.41
CA SER A 216 -9.18 -3.29 -0.75
C SER A 216 -9.72 -3.87 -2.05
N VAL A 217 -10.05 -5.16 -2.09
CA VAL A 217 -10.64 -5.82 -3.27
C VAL A 217 -11.95 -5.14 -3.69
N ALA A 218 -12.83 -4.88 -2.74
CA ALA A 218 -14.09 -4.20 -3.01
C ALA A 218 -13.90 -2.76 -3.52
N ASN A 219 -12.94 -2.02 -2.98
CA ASN A 219 -12.61 -0.69 -3.46
C ASN A 219 -11.96 -0.72 -4.86
N HIS A 220 -11.17 -1.75 -5.16
CA HIS A 220 -10.59 -1.97 -6.49
C HIS A 220 -11.69 -2.22 -7.53
N LEU A 221 -12.64 -3.13 -7.24
CA LEU A 221 -13.82 -3.33 -8.10
C LEU A 221 -14.63 -2.03 -8.27
N ALA A 222 -14.78 -1.25 -7.19
CA ALA A 222 -15.46 0.06 -7.27
C ALA A 222 -14.67 1.09 -8.11
N ASP A 223 -13.36 0.98 -8.23
CA ASP A 223 -12.59 1.80 -9.17
C ASP A 223 -12.78 1.32 -10.62
N ILE A 224 -12.81 0.00 -10.86
CA ILE A 224 -13.11 -0.58 -12.18
C ILE A 224 -14.54 -0.18 -12.62
N LEU A 225 -15.52 -0.19 -11.71
CA LEU A 225 -16.90 0.24 -11.98
C LEU A 225 -17.01 1.66 -12.55
N LYS A 226 -16.08 2.56 -12.22
CA LYS A 226 -16.12 3.94 -12.72
C LYS A 226 -15.76 4.06 -14.20
N ASP A 227 -14.91 3.15 -14.70
CA ASP A 227 -14.38 3.20 -16.05
C ASP A 227 -14.97 2.07 -16.93
N HIS A 228 -15.27 0.91 -16.34
CA HIS A 228 -15.74 -0.32 -16.99
C HIS A 228 -16.89 -0.94 -16.20
N PRO A 229 -18.07 -0.29 -16.12
CA PRO A 229 -19.18 -0.76 -15.29
C PRO A 229 -19.63 -2.18 -15.65
N ASP A 230 -19.76 -2.51 -16.95
CA ASP A 230 -20.21 -3.82 -17.37
C ASP A 230 -19.26 -4.94 -16.96
N VAL A 231 -17.94 -4.71 -17.03
CA VAL A 231 -16.93 -5.67 -16.59
C VAL A 231 -17.05 -5.94 -15.09
N ALA A 232 -17.13 -4.88 -14.29
CA ALA A 232 -17.20 -5.03 -12.84
C ALA A 232 -18.53 -5.63 -12.37
N PHE A 233 -19.66 -5.27 -12.99
CA PHE A 233 -20.95 -5.90 -12.71
C PHE A 233 -20.96 -7.39 -13.07
N ALA A 234 -20.46 -7.75 -14.26
CA ALA A 234 -20.36 -9.15 -14.68
C ALA A 234 -19.51 -10.00 -13.71
N ILE A 235 -18.41 -9.44 -13.17
CA ILE A 235 -17.60 -10.09 -12.15
C ILE A 235 -18.39 -10.29 -10.87
N CYS A 236 -19.10 -9.26 -10.39
CA CYS A 236 -19.91 -9.35 -9.19
C CYS A 236 -21.03 -10.40 -9.32
N GLU A 237 -21.73 -10.43 -10.45
CA GLU A 237 -22.78 -11.41 -10.75
C GLU A 237 -22.20 -12.84 -10.79
N ARG A 238 -21.09 -13.02 -11.49
CA ARG A 238 -20.39 -14.31 -11.59
C ARG A 238 -19.95 -14.80 -10.19
N TRP A 239 -19.33 -13.93 -9.38
CA TRP A 239 -18.89 -14.28 -8.03
C TRP A 239 -20.04 -14.70 -7.11
N ILE A 240 -21.23 -14.09 -7.28
CA ILE A 240 -22.45 -14.52 -6.55
C ILE A 240 -22.89 -15.90 -7.04
N ALA A 241 -23.01 -16.11 -8.35
CA ALA A 241 -23.44 -17.38 -8.92
C ALA A 241 -22.50 -18.55 -8.55
N GLU A 242 -21.20 -18.28 -8.48
CA GLU A 242 -20.19 -19.27 -8.09
C GLU A 242 -20.32 -19.72 -6.60
N ILE A 243 -20.97 -18.92 -5.72
CA ILE A 243 -21.11 -19.28 -4.30
C ILE A 243 -21.88 -20.60 -4.13
N ASP A 244 -22.93 -20.79 -4.92
CA ASP A 244 -23.76 -22.00 -4.86
C ASP A 244 -23.16 -23.16 -5.68
N ALA A 245 -22.33 -22.86 -6.65
CA ALA A 245 -21.67 -23.84 -7.53
C ALA A 245 -20.34 -24.39 -6.97
N GLU A 246 -19.61 -23.58 -6.20
CA GLU A 246 -18.34 -23.93 -5.58
C GLU A 246 -18.61 -24.49 -4.16
N ASN A 247 -17.85 -25.50 -3.74
CA ASN A 247 -17.96 -26.07 -2.39
C ASN A 247 -17.26 -25.15 -1.35
N LEU A 248 -17.77 -23.94 -1.20
CA LEU A 248 -17.24 -22.94 -0.28
C LEU A 248 -17.69 -23.22 1.18
N THR A 249 -16.79 -22.90 2.11
CA THR A 249 -17.22 -22.79 3.50
C THR A 249 -18.20 -21.63 3.66
N THR A 250 -19.07 -21.70 4.69
CA THR A 250 -20.00 -20.62 5.04
C THR A 250 -19.28 -19.27 5.18
N GLN A 251 -18.07 -19.29 5.75
CA GLN A 251 -17.28 -18.07 5.94
C GLN A 251 -16.75 -17.51 4.61
N GLN A 252 -16.28 -18.35 3.70
CA GLN A 252 -15.83 -17.90 2.36
C GLN A 252 -17.00 -17.30 1.58
N ALA A 253 -18.16 -17.94 1.57
CA ALA A 253 -19.37 -17.42 0.95
C ALA A 253 -19.75 -16.04 1.54
N ALA A 254 -19.73 -15.90 2.86
CA ALA A 254 -20.02 -14.64 3.55
C ALA A 254 -18.99 -13.54 3.17
N ASN A 255 -17.70 -13.88 3.08
CA ASN A 255 -16.64 -12.97 2.71
C ASN A 255 -16.82 -12.45 1.28
N ARG A 256 -17.13 -13.34 0.31
CA ARG A 256 -17.39 -12.99 -1.09
C ARG A 256 -18.62 -12.10 -1.23
N ARG A 257 -19.72 -12.45 -0.58
CA ARG A 257 -20.94 -11.61 -0.52
C ARG A 257 -20.63 -10.21 0.04
N TRP A 258 -19.81 -10.14 1.09
CA TRP A 258 -19.40 -8.86 1.67
C TRP A 258 -18.65 -7.99 0.65
N ILE A 259 -17.67 -8.57 -0.07
CA ILE A 259 -16.90 -7.85 -1.10
C ILE A 259 -17.83 -7.26 -2.17
N VAL A 260 -18.74 -8.09 -2.70
CA VAL A 260 -19.67 -7.68 -3.75
C VAL A 260 -20.59 -6.55 -3.25
N ARG A 261 -21.24 -6.72 -2.10
CA ARG A 261 -22.08 -5.65 -1.52
C ARG A 261 -21.33 -4.33 -1.33
N HIS A 262 -20.06 -4.41 -0.92
CA HIS A 262 -19.25 -3.22 -0.69
C HIS A 262 -18.81 -2.57 -2.00
N ALA A 263 -18.47 -3.33 -3.01
CA ALA A 263 -18.08 -2.84 -4.34
C ALA A 263 -19.20 -2.02 -5.00
N VAL A 264 -20.43 -2.55 -5.00
CA VAL A 264 -21.57 -1.91 -5.67
C VAL A 264 -22.35 -0.92 -4.79
N ARG A 265 -21.85 -0.62 -3.56
CA ARG A 265 -22.61 0.21 -2.59
C ARG A 265 -22.94 1.61 -3.09
N LEU A 266 -22.01 2.25 -3.81
CA LEU A 266 -22.19 3.62 -4.28
C LEU A 266 -23.15 3.71 -5.49
N PRO A 267 -23.01 2.91 -6.56
CA PRO A 267 -23.99 2.90 -7.64
C PRO A 267 -25.38 2.47 -7.15
N ALA A 268 -25.50 1.48 -6.27
CA ALA A 268 -26.77 1.09 -5.69
C ALA A 268 -27.43 2.24 -4.90
N LYS A 269 -26.66 3.01 -4.12
CA LYS A 269 -27.15 4.21 -3.42
C LYS A 269 -27.64 5.30 -4.39
N LYS A 270 -27.10 5.35 -5.60
CA LYS A 270 -27.49 6.29 -6.66
C LYS A 270 -28.68 5.81 -7.50
N GLY A 271 -29.26 4.65 -7.19
CA GLY A 271 -30.42 4.11 -7.89
C GLY A 271 -30.09 3.28 -9.14
N GLU A 272 -28.83 2.90 -9.35
CA GLU A 272 -28.43 2.02 -10.45
C GLU A 272 -29.06 0.63 -10.24
N LEU A 273 -30.01 0.24 -11.12
CA LEU A 273 -30.85 -0.95 -10.96
C LEU A 273 -30.02 -2.24 -10.87
N ARG A 274 -29.05 -2.42 -11.78
CA ARG A 274 -28.17 -3.60 -11.81
C ARG A 274 -27.37 -3.73 -10.50
N ALA A 275 -26.88 -2.61 -9.96
CA ALA A 275 -26.16 -2.58 -8.68
C ALA A 275 -27.08 -2.94 -7.50
N ILE A 276 -28.37 -2.52 -7.53
CA ILE A 276 -29.35 -2.86 -6.52
C ILE A 276 -29.65 -4.36 -6.55
N GLU A 277 -29.86 -4.95 -7.72
CA GLU A 277 -30.11 -6.39 -7.91
C GLU A 277 -28.93 -7.22 -7.40
N ILE A 278 -27.71 -6.90 -7.83
CA ILE A 278 -26.47 -7.55 -7.35
C ILE A 278 -26.35 -7.46 -5.83
N ARG A 279 -26.62 -6.27 -5.26
CA ARG A 279 -26.53 -6.08 -3.82
C ARG A 279 -27.57 -6.90 -3.04
N ASN A 280 -28.78 -7.09 -3.60
CA ASN A 280 -29.82 -7.92 -3.00
C ASN A 280 -29.47 -9.41 -3.11
N ALA A 281 -28.98 -9.87 -4.24
CA ALA A 281 -28.50 -11.24 -4.43
C ALA A 281 -27.32 -11.61 -3.50
N ALA A 282 -26.53 -10.62 -3.09
CA ALA A 282 -25.40 -10.79 -2.18
C ALA A 282 -25.79 -10.74 -0.67
N ARG A 283 -27.06 -10.71 -0.31
CA ARG A 283 -27.52 -10.80 1.10
C ARG A 283 -27.48 -12.23 1.61
#